data_16ab1028866ffdfbfaa2d876a94db305
#
_entry.id   16ab1028866ffdfbfaa2d876a94db305
#
_cell.length_a   1.000
_cell.length_b   1.000
_cell.length_c   1.000
_cell.angle_alpha   90.00
_cell.angle_beta   90.00
_cell.angle_gamma   90.00
#
_symmetry.space_group_name_H-M   'P 1'
#
loop_
_entity.id
_entity.type
_entity.pdbx_description
1 polymer ?
#
loop_
_entity_poly.entity_id
_entity_poly.type
_entity_poly.pdbx_seq_one_letter_code
_entity_poly.pdbx_strand_id
1 'polypeptide(L)'
;MPSARACFQGSSRILLALTLLPLWTVAPLCAEWLLVDRNDKAKVYVDSETISRNGEVVSVRVLDDLKTAQTRGFSTFLSTRAQEEHDCVNKRFRLVAIERFAGNMGAGQSIYKKSGESHWAPIPLETMAQSVWKFVCGKKLWCNVQKEKPL
;
A
#
# COMPACT_ATOMS: atom_id res chain seq x y z
N MET A 1 -76.38 -46.81 4.60
CA MET A 1 -76.29 -46.69 3.16
C MET A 1 -75.60 -45.40 2.80
N PRO A 2 -74.85 -45.39 1.76
CA PRO A 2 -73.38 -45.29 1.79
C PRO A 2 -72.90 -43.95 1.26
N SER A 3 -71.69 -43.67 1.37
CA SER A 3 -70.73 -43.30 0.29
C SER A 3 -69.71 -42.30 0.83
N ALA A 4 -68.62 -42.66 1.07
CA ALA A 4 -67.30 -42.70 0.40
C ALA A 4 -67.06 -41.54 -0.62
N ARG A 5 -65.92 -40.91 -0.41
CA ARG A 5 -64.99 -40.34 -1.39
C ARG A 5 -64.48 -38.97 -0.91
N ALA A 6 -63.27 -38.63 -1.10
CA ALA A 6 -62.05 -39.22 -1.62
C ALA A 6 -60.91 -38.29 -1.20
N CYS A 7 -59.80 -38.87 -0.89
CA CYS A 7 -58.54 -38.21 -0.74
C CYS A 7 -58.18 -37.39 -1.98
N PHE A 8 -57.75 -36.16 -1.75
CA PHE A 8 -56.89 -35.49 -2.74
C PHE A 8 -55.60 -35.05 -2.06
N GLN A 9 -54.63 -35.91 -2.18
CA GLN A 9 -53.25 -35.59 -1.85
C GLN A 9 -52.71 -34.65 -2.93
N GLY A 10 -52.60 -33.38 -2.57
CA GLY A 10 -51.83 -32.41 -3.35
C GLY A 10 -50.43 -32.31 -2.79
N SER A 11 -49.51 -33.09 -3.28
CA SER A 11 -48.10 -32.96 -2.98
C SER A 11 -47.59 -31.67 -3.64
N SER A 12 -47.57 -30.61 -2.88
CA SER A 12 -46.87 -29.37 -3.27
C SER A 12 -45.38 -29.55 -2.96
N ARG A 13 -44.61 -29.96 -3.97
CA ARG A 13 -43.14 -29.94 -3.93
C ARG A 13 -42.70 -28.50 -4.01
N ILE A 14 -42.45 -27.89 -2.85
CA ILE A 14 -41.75 -26.61 -2.77
C ILE A 14 -40.29 -26.91 -3.11
N LEU A 15 -39.92 -26.64 -4.36
CA LEU A 15 -38.53 -26.56 -4.79
C LEU A 15 -37.91 -25.33 -4.13
N LEU A 16 -37.20 -25.53 -3.01
CA LEU A 16 -36.28 -24.54 -2.46
C LEU A 16 -35.12 -24.40 -3.45
N ALA A 17 -35.22 -23.41 -4.33
CA ALA A 17 -34.08 -22.96 -5.11
C ALA A 17 -33.10 -22.25 -4.16
N LEU A 18 -32.11 -22.99 -3.69
CA LEU A 18 -30.95 -22.44 -2.98
C LEU A 18 -30.15 -21.61 -3.97
N THR A 19 -30.41 -20.30 -4.03
CA THR A 19 -29.56 -19.36 -4.78
C THR A 19 -28.24 -19.23 -4.06
N LEU A 20 -27.24 -19.95 -4.53
CA LEU A 20 -25.83 -19.76 -4.18
C LEU A 20 -25.40 -18.38 -4.69
N LEU A 21 -25.51 -17.35 -3.84
CA LEU A 21 -24.86 -16.07 -4.08
C LEU A 21 -23.35 -16.28 -3.99
N PRO A 22 -22.59 -15.96 -5.05
CA PRO A 22 -21.14 -16.00 -4.93
C PRO A 22 -20.71 -14.91 -3.93
N LEU A 23 -20.18 -15.32 -2.79
CA LEU A 23 -19.44 -14.44 -1.89
C LEU A 23 -18.19 -13.99 -2.66
N TRP A 24 -18.26 -12.82 -3.25
CA TRP A 24 -17.08 -12.14 -3.73
C TRP A 24 -16.30 -11.69 -2.52
N THR A 25 -15.33 -12.51 -2.13
CA THR A 25 -14.34 -12.12 -1.12
C THR A 25 -13.48 -11.02 -1.74
N VAL A 26 -13.79 -9.77 -1.40
CA VAL A 26 -12.90 -8.65 -1.66
C VAL A 26 -11.69 -8.90 -0.76
N ALA A 27 -10.62 -9.42 -1.34
CA ALA A 27 -9.35 -9.52 -0.65
C ALA A 27 -8.93 -8.08 -0.25
N PRO A 28 -8.57 -7.83 1.02
CA PRO A 28 -8.04 -6.53 1.38
C PRO A 28 -6.76 -6.31 0.59
N LEU A 29 -6.69 -5.21 -0.17
CA LEU A 29 -5.44 -4.73 -0.76
C LEU A 29 -4.54 -4.30 0.42
N CYS A 30 -3.83 -5.25 1.00
CA CYS A 30 -2.77 -4.95 1.94
C CYS A 30 -1.58 -4.44 1.15
N ALA A 31 -1.28 -3.15 1.27
CA ALA A 31 -0.01 -2.61 0.80
C ALA A 31 1.13 -3.46 1.38
N GLU A 32 1.95 -4.05 0.54
CA GLU A 32 3.08 -4.88 0.97
C GLU A 32 4.27 -3.97 1.27
N TRP A 33 4.40 -3.59 2.56
CA TRP A 33 5.49 -2.79 3.05
C TRP A 33 6.76 -3.62 3.23
N LEU A 34 7.72 -3.44 2.33
CA LEU A 34 9.03 -4.08 2.41
C LEU A 34 9.99 -3.21 3.21
N LEU A 35 10.57 -3.78 4.29
CA LEU A 35 11.62 -3.10 5.05
C LEU A 35 12.88 -2.98 4.20
N VAL A 36 13.31 -1.74 3.94
CA VAL A 36 14.49 -1.43 3.12
C VAL A 36 15.71 -1.12 3.98
N ASP A 37 15.51 -0.38 5.07
CA ASP A 37 16.60 0.01 5.96
C ASP A 37 16.08 0.33 7.37
N ARG A 38 16.99 0.33 8.35
CA ARG A 38 16.69 0.67 9.74
C ARG A 38 17.93 1.21 10.46
N ASN A 39 17.68 2.13 11.39
CA ASN A 39 18.69 2.64 12.30
C ASN A 39 18.12 2.75 13.73
N ASP A 40 18.86 3.42 14.62
CA ASP A 40 18.44 3.58 16.02
C ASP A 40 17.18 4.47 16.19
N LYS A 41 16.85 5.29 15.19
CA LYS A 41 15.75 6.26 15.25
C LYS A 41 14.50 5.84 14.49
N ALA A 42 14.67 5.11 13.38
CA ALA A 42 13.57 4.80 12.47
C ALA A 42 13.80 3.51 11.69
N LYS A 43 12.74 3.06 11.05
CA LYS A 43 12.72 2.06 9.97
C LYS A 43 12.12 2.70 8.73
N VAL A 44 12.65 2.38 7.56
CA VAL A 44 12.08 2.81 6.28
C VAL A 44 11.57 1.62 5.49
N TYR A 45 10.37 1.76 4.98
CA TYR A 45 9.69 0.76 4.18
C TYR A 45 9.32 1.33 2.81
N VAL A 46 9.22 0.45 1.84
CA VAL A 46 8.75 0.75 0.49
C VAL A 46 7.52 -0.10 0.20
N ASP A 47 6.49 0.51 -0.36
CA ASP A 47 5.32 -0.20 -0.87
C ASP A 47 5.64 -0.70 -2.27
N SER A 48 5.93 -2.02 -2.38
CA SER A 48 6.36 -2.64 -3.64
C SER A 48 5.33 -2.57 -4.75
N GLU A 49 4.05 -2.53 -4.41
CA GLU A 49 2.95 -2.45 -5.39
C GLU A 49 2.84 -1.08 -6.06
N THR A 50 3.40 -0.05 -5.41
CA THR A 50 3.36 1.33 -5.93
C THR A 50 4.55 1.70 -6.79
N ILE A 51 5.54 0.81 -6.91
CA ILE A 51 6.72 1.07 -7.72
C ILE A 51 6.34 1.15 -9.18
N SER A 52 6.52 2.32 -9.78
CA SER A 52 6.30 2.52 -11.21
C SER A 52 7.46 3.27 -11.83
N ARG A 53 7.83 2.88 -13.04
CA ARG A 53 8.94 3.49 -13.78
C ARG A 53 8.45 4.21 -15.03
N ASN A 54 8.91 5.45 -15.17
CA ASN A 54 8.74 6.23 -16.40
C ASN A 54 10.13 6.72 -16.86
N GLY A 55 10.70 6.02 -17.84
CA GLY A 55 12.06 6.26 -18.28
C GLY A 55 13.09 6.03 -17.17
N GLU A 56 13.78 7.08 -16.77
CA GLU A 56 14.82 7.07 -15.74
C GLU A 56 14.30 7.40 -14.35
N VAL A 57 13.03 7.82 -14.25
CA VAL A 57 12.37 8.18 -12.99
C VAL A 57 11.54 7.02 -12.47
N VAL A 58 11.71 6.70 -11.19
CA VAL A 58 10.90 5.72 -10.46
C VAL A 58 10.06 6.44 -9.44
N SER A 59 8.76 6.24 -9.51
CA SER A 59 7.79 6.71 -8.51
C SER A 59 7.48 5.59 -7.53
N VAL A 60 7.41 5.91 -6.23
CA VAL A 60 7.23 4.92 -5.17
C VAL A 60 6.62 5.55 -3.92
N ARG A 61 5.87 4.76 -3.16
CA ARG A 61 5.41 5.14 -1.83
C ARG A 61 6.39 4.63 -0.78
N VAL A 62 6.82 5.54 0.10
CA VAL A 62 7.77 5.28 1.19
C VAL A 62 7.09 5.53 2.53
N LEU A 63 7.40 4.74 3.53
CA LEU A 63 6.93 4.90 4.90
C LEU A 63 8.14 4.94 5.85
N ASP A 64 8.30 6.07 6.54
CA ASP A 64 9.22 6.19 7.66
C ASP A 64 8.46 5.91 8.96
N ASP A 65 8.90 4.90 9.69
CA ASP A 65 8.33 4.48 10.97
C ASP A 65 9.30 4.79 12.10
N LEU A 66 8.94 5.73 12.96
CA LEU A 66 9.81 6.29 13.99
C LEU A 66 9.72 5.48 15.27
N LYS A 67 10.85 5.23 15.92
CA LYS A 67 10.91 4.61 17.26
C LYS A 67 10.48 5.58 18.37
N THR A 68 10.65 6.88 18.13
CA THR A 68 10.31 7.94 19.08
C THR A 68 9.57 9.04 18.35
N ALA A 69 8.51 9.55 18.94
CA ALA A 69 7.71 10.61 18.37
C ALA A 69 8.56 11.86 18.07
N GLN A 70 8.38 12.41 16.89
CA GLN A 70 9.01 13.66 16.47
C GLN A 70 7.98 14.79 16.42
N THR A 71 8.41 15.99 16.78
CA THR A 71 7.59 17.19 16.68
C THR A 71 8.16 18.12 15.61
N ARG A 72 7.28 18.56 14.69
CA ARG A 72 7.58 19.62 13.73
C ARG A 72 6.48 20.67 13.74
N GLY A 73 6.84 21.88 14.14
CA GLY A 73 5.84 22.91 14.43
C GLY A 73 4.94 22.45 15.56
N PHE A 74 3.63 22.44 15.33
CA PHE A 74 2.62 22.01 16.30
C PHE A 74 2.21 20.52 16.16
N SER A 75 2.88 19.77 15.28
CA SER A 75 2.49 18.39 14.96
C SER A 75 3.50 17.39 15.52
N THR A 76 3.03 16.49 16.39
CA THR A 76 3.81 15.35 16.91
C THR A 76 3.36 14.09 16.20
N PHE A 77 4.31 13.33 15.62
CA PHE A 77 4.04 12.17 14.78
C PHE A 77 5.00 11.01 15.04
N LEU A 78 4.57 9.80 14.73
CA LEU A 78 5.32 8.55 14.83
C LEU A 78 5.60 7.91 13.47
N SER A 79 4.92 8.32 12.42
CA SER A 79 5.24 7.85 11.08
C SER A 79 4.95 8.89 10.01
N THR A 80 5.62 8.74 8.88
CA THR A 80 5.43 9.58 7.70
C THR A 80 5.26 8.69 6.48
N ARG A 81 4.22 8.92 5.70
CA ARG A 81 4.03 8.31 4.38
C ARG A 81 4.29 9.35 3.32
N ALA A 82 5.18 9.04 2.38
CA ALA A 82 5.52 9.94 1.29
C ALA A 82 5.33 9.26 -0.06
N GLN A 83 4.89 10.02 -1.05
CA GLN A 83 5.03 9.67 -2.45
C GLN A 83 6.29 10.34 -2.95
N GLU A 84 7.25 9.55 -3.41
CA GLU A 84 8.56 10.01 -3.85
C GLU A 84 8.79 9.66 -5.32
N GLU A 85 9.59 10.49 -5.98
CA GLU A 85 10.16 10.19 -7.29
C GLU A 85 11.68 10.19 -7.19
N HIS A 86 12.30 9.17 -7.77
CA HIS A 86 13.74 8.96 -7.77
C HIS A 86 14.28 8.96 -9.20
N ASP A 87 15.17 9.88 -9.50
CA ASP A 87 15.94 9.91 -10.73
C ASP A 87 17.15 8.97 -10.57
N CYS A 88 17.12 7.84 -11.27
CA CYS A 88 18.10 6.78 -11.11
C CYS A 88 19.44 7.11 -11.76
N VAL A 89 19.47 8.02 -12.72
CA VAL A 89 20.70 8.44 -13.44
C VAL A 89 21.40 9.56 -12.67
N ASN A 90 20.65 10.61 -12.32
CA ASN A 90 21.24 11.80 -11.69
C ASN A 90 21.32 11.67 -10.16
N LYS A 91 20.92 10.54 -9.56
CA LYS A 91 20.98 10.27 -8.11
C LYS A 91 20.33 11.36 -7.26
N ARG A 92 19.12 11.73 -7.60
CA ARG A 92 18.31 12.75 -6.92
C ARG A 92 16.90 12.26 -6.70
N PHE A 93 16.20 12.87 -5.77
CA PHE A 93 14.81 12.54 -5.48
C PHE A 93 13.98 13.80 -5.24
N ARG A 94 12.67 13.68 -5.31
CA ARG A 94 11.72 14.72 -4.92
C ARG A 94 10.50 14.11 -4.23
N LEU A 95 9.86 14.90 -3.37
CA LEU A 95 8.58 14.58 -2.78
C LEU A 95 7.46 15.06 -3.69
N VAL A 96 6.48 14.19 -3.93
CA VAL A 96 5.24 14.51 -4.65
C VAL A 96 4.10 14.75 -3.65
N ALA A 97 4.07 13.96 -2.58
CA ALA A 97 3.13 14.13 -1.48
C ALA A 97 3.74 13.63 -0.18
N ILE A 98 3.29 14.15 0.95
CA ILE A 98 3.69 13.72 2.28
C ILE A 98 2.50 13.78 3.24
N GLU A 99 2.38 12.77 4.08
CA GLU A 99 1.37 12.67 5.13
C GLU A 99 2.02 12.16 6.42
N ARG A 100 1.70 12.77 7.58
CA ARG A 100 2.22 12.38 8.89
C ARG A 100 1.10 11.86 9.76
N PHE A 101 1.41 10.82 10.53
CA PHE A 101 0.45 10.11 11.36
C PHE A 101 0.87 10.12 12.83
N ALA A 102 -0.13 10.23 13.72
CA ALA A 102 0.09 10.19 15.15
C ALA A 102 0.62 8.84 15.65
N GLY A 103 0.35 7.75 14.93
CA GLY A 103 0.78 6.39 15.25
C GLY A 103 1.86 5.86 14.32
N ASN A 104 2.42 4.71 14.67
CA ASN A 104 3.38 3.97 13.85
C ASN A 104 2.72 3.35 12.61
N MET A 105 3.51 3.01 11.61
CA MET A 105 3.08 2.34 10.39
C MET A 105 1.94 3.03 9.62
N GLY A 106 1.83 4.36 9.71
CA GLY A 106 0.75 5.12 9.07
C GLY A 106 -0.59 4.98 9.77
N ALA A 107 -0.59 4.55 11.03
CA ALA A 107 -1.80 4.40 11.83
C ALA A 107 -2.15 5.68 12.60
N GLY A 108 -3.37 5.70 13.13
CA GLY A 108 -3.87 6.83 13.89
C GLY A 108 -4.32 8.00 13.02
N GLN A 109 -4.46 9.15 13.63
CA GLN A 109 -4.92 10.35 12.95
C GLN A 109 -3.85 10.90 12.00
N SER A 110 -4.26 11.27 10.79
CA SER A 110 -3.44 12.09 9.89
C SER A 110 -3.39 13.52 10.42
N ILE A 111 -2.22 13.94 10.85
CA ILE A 111 -2.01 15.25 11.52
C ILE A 111 -1.39 16.29 10.61
N TYR A 112 -0.89 15.87 9.46
CA TYR A 112 -0.33 16.77 8.45
C TYR A 112 -0.40 16.11 7.08
N LYS A 113 -0.83 16.87 6.09
CA LYS A 113 -0.87 16.43 4.69
C LYS A 113 -0.47 17.58 3.77
N LYS A 114 0.41 17.30 2.82
CA LYS A 114 0.79 18.22 1.77
C LYS A 114 0.95 17.45 0.46
N SER A 115 0.42 17.99 -0.62
CA SER A 115 0.60 17.51 -1.98
C SER A 115 1.24 18.61 -2.83
N GLY A 116 1.97 18.21 -3.84
CA GLY A 116 2.70 19.09 -4.75
C GLY A 116 4.17 18.71 -4.81
N GLU A 117 4.73 18.77 -6.00
CA GLU A 117 6.11 18.40 -6.24
C GLU A 117 7.08 19.35 -5.56
N SER A 118 8.05 18.81 -4.86
CA SER A 118 9.18 19.59 -4.36
C SER A 118 10.24 19.74 -5.46
N HIS A 119 11.22 20.59 -5.23
CA HIS A 119 12.42 20.62 -6.07
C HIS A 119 13.19 19.32 -5.94
N TRP A 120 13.88 18.93 -7.03
CA TRP A 120 14.82 17.82 -7.01
C TRP A 120 15.98 18.12 -6.05
N ALA A 121 16.23 17.19 -5.15
CA ALA A 121 17.34 17.26 -4.19
C ALA A 121 18.30 16.08 -4.42
N PRO A 122 19.62 16.28 -4.28
CA PRO A 122 20.57 15.18 -4.33
C PRO A 122 20.30 14.21 -3.17
N ILE A 123 20.57 12.93 -3.40
CA ILE A 123 20.43 11.89 -2.39
C ILE A 123 21.63 11.97 -1.45
N PRO A 124 21.43 12.22 -0.15
CA PRO A 124 22.53 12.27 0.80
C PRO A 124 23.16 10.87 0.95
N LEU A 125 24.48 10.82 1.01
CA LEU A 125 25.22 9.57 1.23
C LEU A 125 24.97 9.06 2.68
N GLU A 126 25.05 7.73 2.83
CA GLU A 126 24.93 7.04 4.12
C GLU A 126 23.64 7.33 4.89
N THR A 127 22.55 7.55 4.15
CA THR A 127 21.22 7.80 4.69
C THR A 127 20.22 6.74 4.25
N MET A 128 19.10 6.66 4.97
CA MET A 128 17.97 5.79 4.59
C MET A 128 17.39 6.17 3.22
N ALA A 129 17.45 7.45 2.83
CA ALA A 129 17.08 7.88 1.47
C ALA A 129 17.97 7.25 0.39
N GLN A 130 19.27 7.06 0.67
CA GLN A 130 20.16 6.35 -0.25
C GLN A 130 19.80 4.87 -0.34
N SER A 131 19.42 4.23 0.75
CA SER A 131 18.97 2.84 0.77
C SER A 131 17.70 2.66 -0.04
N VAL A 132 16.72 3.56 0.09
CA VAL A 132 15.52 3.58 -0.76
C VAL A 132 15.89 3.73 -2.24
N TRP A 133 16.74 4.69 -2.58
CA TRP A 133 17.17 4.89 -3.96
C TRP A 133 17.87 3.64 -4.54
N LYS A 134 18.79 3.02 -3.78
CA LYS A 134 19.45 1.77 -4.19
C LYS A 134 18.44 0.65 -4.41
N PHE A 135 17.43 0.58 -3.55
CA PHE A 135 16.39 -0.41 -3.66
C PHE A 135 15.55 -0.21 -4.93
N VAL A 136 15.00 0.99 -5.16
CA VAL A 136 14.09 1.25 -6.28
C VAL A 136 14.79 1.40 -7.63
N CYS A 137 16.07 1.82 -7.66
CA CYS A 137 16.87 1.96 -8.87
C CYS A 137 17.73 0.72 -9.19
N GLY A 138 17.80 -0.26 -8.27
CA GLY A 138 18.60 -1.48 -8.45
C GLY A 138 18.04 -2.39 -9.54
N LYS A 139 18.93 -2.92 -10.41
CA LYS A 139 18.54 -3.77 -11.57
C LYS A 139 17.80 -5.06 -11.19
N LYS A 140 17.97 -5.58 -9.97
CA LYS A 140 17.38 -6.87 -9.55
C LYS A 140 15.85 -6.85 -9.39
N LEU A 141 15.26 -5.72 -9.04
CA LEU A 141 13.82 -5.60 -8.85
C LEU A 141 13.03 -5.68 -10.17
N TRP A 142 13.61 -5.17 -11.25
CA TRP A 142 12.92 -5.09 -12.54
C TRP A 142 12.73 -6.44 -13.23
N CYS A 143 13.61 -7.42 -12.94
CA CYS A 143 13.47 -8.76 -13.48
C CYS A 143 12.31 -9.56 -12.85
N ASN A 144 11.89 -9.23 -11.63
CA ASN A 144 10.83 -9.94 -10.92
C ASN A 144 9.44 -9.32 -11.14
N VAL A 145 9.35 -7.99 -11.17
CA VAL A 145 8.08 -7.28 -11.37
C VAL A 145 7.47 -7.53 -12.76
N GLN A 146 8.29 -7.76 -13.78
CA GLN A 146 7.79 -8.07 -15.13
C GLN A 146 7.35 -9.53 -15.31
N LYS A 147 7.73 -10.45 -14.41
CA LYS A 147 7.31 -11.85 -14.49
C LYS A 147 5.93 -12.13 -13.92
N GLU A 148 5.37 -11.23 -13.14
CA GLU A 148 4.08 -11.41 -12.46
C GLU A 148 2.91 -10.62 -13.09
N LYS A 149 3.12 -9.95 -14.23
CA LYS A 149 2.01 -9.34 -14.95
C LYS A 149 1.39 -10.37 -15.90
N PRO A 150 0.25 -10.99 -15.58
CA PRO A 150 -0.47 -11.81 -16.56
C PRO A 150 -0.99 -10.91 -17.69
N LEU A 151 -0.88 -11.43 -18.91
CA LEU A 151 -1.46 -10.87 -20.12
C LEU A 151 -2.99 -10.80 -20.04
#